data_d4b485c4c0310fd8a9905c7db0d21e7e
#
_entry.id   d4b485c4c0310fd8a9905c7db0d21e7e
#
_cell.length_a   1.000
_cell.length_b   1.000
_cell.length_c   1.000
_cell.angle_alpha   90.00
_cell.angle_beta   90.00
_cell.angle_gamma   90.00
#
_symmetry.space_group_name_H-M   'P 1'
#
loop_
_entity.id
_entity.type
_entity.pdbx_description
1 polymer ?
#
loop_
_entity_poly.entity_id
_entity_poly.type
_entity_poly.pdbx_seq_one_letter_code
_entity_poly.pdbx_strand_id
1 'polypeptide(L)'
;MNPEHRNSTQGGARLEKKQQTSRPGSGKRPKPRLTRNQKILRILLIVLTVIAAIIVVGTIAYKLLVVKPQPPGVTPPVTESGGEIADYGDGPRLYGDRKEEFYTFMLLGRDTGGGGNTDTIIVMAYDIPNQKLNVISIPRDTMVNVPWDVKKINSVYNYAPYYDKDGVEFVREEVSYLIGFQPDYTFVVEWEAVGELVDAVGPIYFDVPLDMNYEDPTQDLYIHLEAGYQEIDGDKAMQLLRWRKNNDAFGNVYGGYPNGDLGRIETQQAFLKAVLEKCLTSISLDTIPQMVKIFTDNVEISENLSMNNIAWFAQEAILGGLSSEDINFVTLPTKGAYAYSRTYGQNLDYVVPIADEMLEIINQYFNPYSEDLELNELDIMSVNADGTLSSTRGVVEDTKANAAVTSKPSSTPKPSETTAPESVVSETPAPAETPVQSVEPSVSAQPSSSPAVSNSPETTPTPAPTPVATPTPAPTPTPVSTPAPTEDIEYGPGMEPVA
;
A
#
# COMPACT_ATOMS: atom_id res chain seq x y z
N MET A 1 -54.17 -69.11 -42.13
CA MET A 1 -55.20 -70.11 -42.17
C MET A 1 -56.33 -69.72 -41.25
N ASN A 2 -57.40 -69.17 -41.84
CA ASN A 2 -58.75 -69.13 -41.31
C ASN A 2 -59.27 -70.57 -41.23
N PRO A 3 -60.40 -70.90 -40.62
CA PRO A 3 -61.70 -70.18 -40.53
C PRO A 3 -62.44 -70.34 -39.15
N GLU A 4 -63.42 -69.44 -38.89
CA GLU A 4 -64.90 -69.60 -39.01
C GLU A 4 -65.53 -70.53 -37.97
N HIS A 5 -66.61 -70.27 -37.27
CA HIS A 5 -68.00 -70.03 -37.58
C HIS A 5 -68.87 -69.85 -36.34
N ARG A 6 -69.76 -68.83 -36.33
CA ARG A 6 -71.23 -68.91 -36.34
C ARG A 6 -71.89 -69.69 -35.20
N ASN A 7 -72.86 -69.26 -34.52
CA ASN A 7 -74.22 -68.79 -34.76
C ASN A 7 -75.01 -68.66 -33.46
N SER A 8 -75.69 -67.56 -33.29
CA SER A 8 -77.12 -67.38 -33.07
C SER A 8 -77.89 -68.28 -32.04
N THR A 9 -78.56 -67.62 -31.11
CA THR A 9 -80.06 -67.53 -31.15
C THR A 9 -80.62 -66.72 -29.97
N GLN A 10 -81.65 -65.98 -30.35
CA GLN A 10 -82.66 -65.22 -29.62
C GLN A 10 -83.16 -65.80 -28.29
N GLY A 11 -83.62 -64.90 -27.42
CA GLY A 11 -84.65 -65.19 -26.46
C GLY A 11 -84.82 -64.23 -25.31
N GLY A 12 -85.81 -63.35 -25.47
CA GLY A 12 -86.78 -63.04 -24.45
C GLY A 12 -86.46 -62.14 -23.26
N ALA A 13 -87.06 -60.99 -23.37
CA ALA A 13 -87.31 -59.97 -22.39
C ALA A 13 -87.54 -60.39 -20.93
N ARG A 14 -86.96 -59.66 -20.00
CA ARG A 14 -87.68 -59.19 -18.82
C ARG A 14 -86.98 -57.98 -18.21
N LEU A 15 -87.66 -56.82 -18.20
CA LEU A 15 -87.28 -55.58 -17.56
C LEU A 15 -87.36 -55.77 -16.03
N GLU A 16 -86.23 -55.81 -15.40
CA GLU A 16 -86.10 -55.55 -13.97
C GLU A 16 -85.48 -54.17 -13.71
N LYS A 17 -86.22 -53.28 -13.08
CA LYS A 17 -85.78 -51.96 -12.56
C LYS A 17 -84.70 -52.18 -11.51
N LYS A 18 -83.45 -52.00 -11.93
CA LYS A 18 -82.37 -51.83 -10.96
C LYS A 18 -82.47 -50.49 -10.23
N GLN A 19 -82.79 -50.52 -8.99
CA GLN A 19 -82.67 -49.40 -8.08
C GLN A 19 -81.20 -48.84 -8.13
N GLN A 20 -81.07 -47.57 -8.51
CA GLN A 20 -79.86 -46.81 -8.43
C GLN A 20 -79.59 -46.54 -6.94
N THR A 21 -78.71 -47.33 -6.31
CA THR A 21 -78.13 -46.96 -5.03
C THR A 21 -77.17 -45.78 -5.24
N SER A 22 -77.56 -44.59 -4.82
CA SER A 22 -76.74 -43.41 -4.75
C SER A 22 -75.56 -43.68 -3.80
N ARG A 23 -74.37 -43.72 -4.40
CA ARG A 23 -73.11 -43.67 -3.56
C ARG A 23 -73.12 -42.47 -2.68
N PRO A 24 -72.83 -42.60 -1.36
CA PRO A 24 -72.72 -41.43 -0.48
C PRO A 24 -71.54 -40.62 -0.95
N GLY A 25 -71.78 -39.33 -1.25
CA GLY A 25 -70.73 -38.38 -1.59
C GLY A 25 -69.67 -38.35 -0.50
N SER A 26 -68.38 -38.42 -0.88
CA SER A 26 -67.27 -38.29 0.05
C SER A 26 -67.27 -36.85 0.64
N GLY A 27 -67.99 -36.70 1.70
CA GLY A 27 -67.97 -35.46 2.49
C GLY A 27 -66.56 -35.23 2.99
N LYS A 28 -65.91 -34.19 2.48
CA LYS A 28 -64.63 -33.72 3.03
C LYS A 28 -64.79 -33.54 4.50
N ARG A 29 -64.16 -34.39 5.32
CA ARG A 29 -64.13 -34.28 6.80
C ARG A 29 -63.73 -32.85 7.13
N PRO A 30 -64.45 -32.11 7.99
CA PRO A 30 -64.11 -30.76 8.38
C PRO A 30 -62.73 -30.82 9.07
N LYS A 31 -61.80 -29.99 8.59
CA LYS A 31 -60.46 -29.87 9.22
C LYS A 31 -60.65 -29.47 10.68
N PRO A 32 -60.02 -30.14 11.64
CA PRO A 32 -60.11 -29.83 13.05
C PRO A 32 -59.75 -28.34 13.24
N ARG A 33 -60.63 -27.59 13.95
CA ARG A 33 -60.35 -26.19 14.30
C ARG A 33 -59.28 -26.17 15.39
N LEU A 34 -58.13 -25.55 15.07
CA LEU A 34 -57.02 -25.43 16.01
C LEU A 34 -57.42 -24.58 17.22
N THR A 35 -57.03 -25.01 18.39
CA THR A 35 -57.20 -24.24 19.64
C THR A 35 -56.36 -22.97 19.59
N ARG A 36 -56.67 -21.97 20.43
CA ARG A 36 -55.92 -20.68 20.50
C ARG A 36 -54.43 -20.93 20.70
N ASN A 37 -54.05 -21.85 21.59
CA ASN A 37 -52.66 -22.18 21.84
C ASN A 37 -51.96 -22.87 20.66
N GLN A 38 -52.67 -23.72 19.91
CA GLN A 38 -52.14 -24.35 18.69
C GLN A 38 -51.94 -23.33 17.54
N LYS A 39 -52.80 -22.29 17.47
CA LYS A 39 -52.59 -21.17 16.52
C LYS A 39 -51.36 -20.34 16.87
N ILE A 40 -51.22 -19.99 18.17
CA ILE A 40 -50.05 -19.26 18.68
C ILE A 40 -48.76 -20.06 18.41
N LEU A 41 -48.74 -21.36 18.74
CA LEU A 41 -47.59 -22.24 18.49
C LEU A 41 -47.22 -22.32 16.99
N ARG A 42 -48.22 -22.41 16.10
CA ARG A 42 -47.98 -22.40 14.65
C ARG A 42 -47.40 -21.07 14.17
N ILE A 43 -47.89 -19.94 14.65
CA ILE A 43 -47.38 -18.62 14.30
C ILE A 43 -45.94 -18.50 14.78
N LEU A 44 -45.64 -18.92 16.02
CA LEU A 44 -44.31 -18.90 16.58
C LEU A 44 -43.35 -19.81 15.78
N LEU A 45 -43.80 -20.99 15.36
CA LEU A 45 -43.01 -21.91 14.52
C LEU A 45 -42.72 -21.33 13.13
N ILE A 46 -43.71 -20.67 12.53
CA ILE A 46 -43.52 -19.97 11.23
C ILE A 46 -42.51 -18.82 11.38
N VAL A 47 -42.63 -18.00 12.40
CA VAL A 47 -41.71 -16.90 12.69
C VAL A 47 -40.29 -17.43 12.88
N LEU A 48 -40.14 -18.50 13.67
CA LEU A 48 -38.83 -19.14 13.92
C LEU A 48 -38.21 -19.74 12.64
N THR A 49 -39.06 -20.33 11.78
CA THR A 49 -38.62 -20.86 10.47
C THR A 49 -38.18 -19.75 9.52
N VAL A 50 -38.91 -18.62 9.50
CA VAL A 50 -38.54 -17.45 8.69
C VAL A 50 -37.23 -16.83 9.18
N ILE A 51 -37.05 -16.68 10.50
CA ILE A 51 -35.79 -16.20 11.07
C ILE A 51 -34.64 -17.15 10.73
N ALA A 52 -34.83 -18.46 10.88
CA ALA A 52 -33.81 -19.45 10.49
C ALA A 52 -33.47 -19.39 8.99
N ALA A 53 -34.47 -19.20 8.12
CA ALA A 53 -34.26 -19.04 6.70
C ALA A 53 -33.48 -17.76 6.37
N ILE A 54 -33.77 -16.65 7.05
CA ILE A 54 -33.03 -15.37 6.88
C ILE A 54 -31.57 -15.56 7.32
N ILE A 55 -31.35 -16.22 8.46
CA ILE A 55 -29.99 -16.49 8.95
C ILE A 55 -29.23 -17.38 7.95
N VAL A 56 -29.86 -18.43 7.42
CA VAL A 56 -29.22 -19.32 6.43
C VAL A 56 -28.90 -18.57 5.13
N VAL A 57 -29.85 -17.80 4.62
CA VAL A 57 -29.61 -16.98 3.41
C VAL A 57 -28.54 -15.92 3.68
N GLY A 58 -28.57 -15.26 4.84
CA GLY A 58 -27.54 -14.29 5.25
C GLY A 58 -26.16 -14.93 5.36
N THR A 59 -26.04 -16.11 5.95
CA THR A 59 -24.75 -16.83 6.05
C THR A 59 -24.24 -17.31 4.69
N ILE A 60 -25.13 -17.73 3.79
CA ILE A 60 -24.73 -18.11 2.43
C ILE A 60 -24.26 -16.88 1.66
N ALA A 61 -25.02 -15.78 1.69
CA ALA A 61 -24.65 -14.52 1.05
C ALA A 61 -23.30 -14.01 1.59
N TYR A 62 -23.12 -14.06 2.90
CA TYR A 62 -21.87 -13.67 3.56
C TYR A 62 -20.67 -14.51 3.09
N LYS A 63 -20.79 -15.87 3.06
CA LYS A 63 -19.73 -16.75 2.55
C LYS A 63 -19.42 -16.57 1.06
N LEU A 64 -20.33 -16.01 0.28
CA LEU A 64 -20.10 -15.67 -1.12
C LEU A 64 -19.39 -14.32 -1.29
N LEU A 65 -19.52 -13.43 -0.28
CA LEU A 65 -18.91 -12.09 -0.28
C LEU A 65 -17.52 -12.06 0.33
N VAL A 66 -17.14 -13.06 1.13
CA VAL A 66 -15.88 -13.12 1.87
C VAL A 66 -15.19 -14.44 1.56
N VAL A 67 -14.10 -14.38 0.79
CA VAL A 67 -13.36 -15.55 0.32
C VAL A 67 -11.91 -15.43 0.77
N LYS A 68 -11.43 -16.42 1.52
CA LYS A 68 -10.02 -16.51 1.91
C LYS A 68 -9.13 -16.57 0.66
N PRO A 69 -8.17 -15.66 0.50
CA PRO A 69 -7.25 -15.70 -0.62
C PRO A 69 -6.30 -16.89 -0.51
N GLN A 70 -5.82 -17.35 -1.65
CA GLN A 70 -4.74 -18.32 -1.72
C GLN A 70 -3.49 -17.59 -2.19
N PRO A 71 -2.38 -17.62 -1.44
CA PRO A 71 -1.11 -17.10 -1.94
C PRO A 71 -0.77 -17.75 -3.28
N PRO A 72 -0.13 -17.03 -4.21
CA PRO A 72 0.30 -17.60 -5.46
C PRO A 72 1.16 -18.83 -5.20
N GLY A 73 0.65 -20.02 -5.56
CA GLY A 73 1.41 -21.27 -5.43
C GLY A 73 2.37 -21.40 -6.59
N VAL A 74 3.64 -21.24 -6.36
CA VAL A 74 4.66 -21.68 -7.30
C VAL A 74 4.92 -23.16 -7.02
N THR A 75 4.63 -24.02 -8.00
CA THR A 75 4.92 -25.46 -7.89
C THR A 75 6.45 -25.63 -7.99
N PRO A 76 7.11 -26.24 -7.00
CA PRO A 76 8.53 -26.49 -7.06
C PRO A 76 8.87 -27.29 -8.33
N PRO A 77 9.99 -27.01 -9.00
CA PRO A 77 10.45 -27.85 -10.09
C PRO A 77 10.72 -29.26 -9.55
N VAL A 78 10.09 -30.26 -10.16
CA VAL A 78 10.33 -31.66 -9.83
C VAL A 78 11.54 -32.16 -10.59
N THR A 79 12.47 -32.84 -9.92
CA THR A 79 13.53 -33.55 -10.57
C THR A 79 12.97 -34.72 -11.39
N GLU A 80 13.67 -35.16 -12.47
CA GLU A 80 13.28 -36.35 -13.24
C GLU A 80 13.15 -37.61 -12.36
N SER A 81 13.75 -37.61 -11.16
CA SER A 81 13.65 -38.70 -10.16
C SER A 81 12.42 -38.51 -9.22
N GLY A 82 11.61 -37.49 -9.35
CA GLY A 82 10.42 -37.24 -8.49
C GLY A 82 10.75 -36.73 -7.07
N GLY A 83 11.96 -36.26 -6.81
CA GLY A 83 12.36 -35.59 -5.56
C GLY A 83 12.15 -34.05 -5.67
N GLU A 84 11.71 -33.41 -4.62
CA GLU A 84 11.74 -31.96 -4.51
C GLU A 84 13.19 -31.47 -4.54
N ILE A 85 13.44 -30.38 -5.26
CA ILE A 85 14.72 -29.68 -5.21
C ILE A 85 14.71 -28.85 -3.93
N ALA A 86 15.54 -29.24 -2.97
CA ALA A 86 15.75 -28.46 -1.75
C ALA A 86 16.69 -27.25 -1.96
N ASP A 87 17.33 -27.16 -3.13
CA ASP A 87 18.18 -26.04 -3.50
C ASP A 87 17.30 -24.97 -4.15
N TYR A 88 17.10 -23.86 -3.45
CA TYR A 88 16.33 -22.71 -3.90
C TYR A 88 17.07 -21.89 -4.98
N GLY A 89 18.34 -22.22 -5.26
CA GLY A 89 19.17 -21.52 -6.24
C GLY A 89 19.66 -20.15 -5.77
N ASP A 90 20.31 -19.43 -6.69
CA ASP A 90 20.70 -18.04 -6.46
C ASP A 90 19.55 -17.12 -6.92
N GLY A 91 18.91 -16.41 -5.99
CA GLY A 91 17.83 -15.47 -6.28
C GLY A 91 16.66 -15.60 -5.31
N PRO A 92 15.58 -14.85 -5.52
CA PRO A 92 14.47 -14.84 -4.58
C PRO A 92 13.83 -16.23 -4.44
N ARG A 93 13.51 -16.61 -3.22
CA ARG A 93 12.78 -17.84 -2.93
C ARG A 93 11.37 -17.75 -3.47
N LEU A 94 11.02 -18.62 -4.42
CA LEU A 94 9.70 -18.65 -5.04
C LEU A 94 8.80 -19.76 -4.48
N TYR A 95 9.36 -20.74 -3.79
CA TYR A 95 8.65 -21.89 -3.23
C TYR A 95 9.29 -22.31 -1.89
N GLY A 96 8.56 -23.06 -1.10
CA GLY A 96 8.98 -23.51 0.23
C GLY A 96 7.80 -23.74 1.15
N ASP A 97 8.09 -24.17 2.37
CA ASP A 97 7.07 -24.31 3.41
C ASP A 97 6.66 -22.94 3.92
N ARG A 98 5.42 -22.55 3.63
CA ARG A 98 4.90 -21.22 3.98
C ARG A 98 4.29 -21.18 5.37
N LYS A 99 4.49 -20.07 6.06
CA LYS A 99 3.77 -19.75 7.30
C LYS A 99 2.27 -19.70 7.01
N GLU A 100 1.48 -20.26 7.90
CA GLU A 100 0.02 -20.30 7.77
C GLU A 100 -0.57 -18.90 7.96
N GLU A 101 -1.47 -18.51 7.05
CA GLU A 101 -2.16 -17.19 7.08
C GLU A 101 -1.21 -15.98 7.21
N PHE A 102 -0.03 -16.10 6.61
CA PHE A 102 0.92 -15.02 6.47
C PHE A 102 0.94 -14.55 5.01
N TYR A 103 0.62 -13.28 4.79
CA TYR A 103 0.46 -12.71 3.45
C TYR A 103 1.35 -11.51 3.24
N THR A 104 1.91 -11.40 2.05
CA THR A 104 2.82 -10.31 1.68
C THR A 104 2.25 -9.50 0.54
N PHE A 105 2.45 -8.18 0.62
CA PHE A 105 1.91 -7.22 -0.34
C PHE A 105 3.01 -6.26 -0.76
N MET A 106 2.97 -5.84 -2.03
CA MET A 106 3.74 -4.70 -2.52
C MET A 106 2.76 -3.58 -2.89
N LEU A 107 3.01 -2.37 -2.43
CA LEU A 107 2.28 -1.17 -2.82
C LEU A 107 3.22 -0.26 -3.60
N LEU A 108 2.81 0.12 -4.79
CA LEU A 108 3.50 1.05 -5.67
C LEU A 108 2.71 2.36 -5.78
N GLY A 109 3.31 3.47 -5.42
CA GLY A 109 2.80 4.80 -5.73
C GLY A 109 3.35 5.26 -7.07
N ARG A 110 2.47 5.51 -8.04
CA ARG A 110 2.84 5.91 -9.41
C ARG A 110 2.45 7.36 -9.67
N ASP A 111 3.36 8.11 -10.27
CA ASP A 111 3.08 9.46 -10.77
C ASP A 111 2.80 9.40 -12.27
N THR A 112 1.53 9.44 -12.65
CA THR A 112 1.08 9.44 -14.05
C THR A 112 1.31 10.76 -14.74
N GLY A 113 1.41 11.87 -13.99
CA GLY A 113 1.68 13.22 -14.53
C GLY A 113 3.16 13.52 -14.77
N GLY A 114 4.08 12.75 -14.16
CA GLY A 114 5.50 13.06 -14.10
C GLY A 114 6.45 12.11 -14.85
N GLY A 115 5.96 11.29 -15.79
CA GLY A 115 6.78 10.38 -16.58
C GLY A 115 6.82 8.93 -16.07
N GLY A 116 5.91 8.54 -15.18
CA GLY A 116 5.68 7.14 -14.82
C GLY A 116 6.67 6.53 -13.83
N ASN A 117 7.47 7.31 -13.13
CA ASN A 117 8.36 6.80 -12.09
C ASN A 117 7.57 6.29 -10.87
N THR A 118 8.02 5.20 -10.28
CA THR A 118 7.51 4.69 -9.01
C THR A 118 8.24 5.39 -7.86
N ASP A 119 7.63 6.44 -7.33
CA ASP A 119 8.26 7.25 -6.26
C ASP A 119 8.05 6.68 -4.85
N THR A 120 7.09 5.78 -4.70
CA THR A 120 6.79 5.10 -3.43
C THR A 120 6.74 3.60 -3.67
N ILE A 121 7.55 2.86 -2.93
CA ILE A 121 7.60 1.40 -2.94
C ILE A 121 7.54 0.94 -1.50
N ILE A 122 6.47 0.21 -1.14
CA ILE A 122 6.25 -0.30 0.21
C ILE A 122 6.01 -1.80 0.12
N VAL A 123 6.67 -2.56 1.00
CA VAL A 123 6.36 -3.97 1.22
C VAL A 123 5.68 -4.11 2.58
N MET A 124 4.60 -4.89 2.60
CA MET A 124 3.85 -5.18 3.82
C MET A 124 3.77 -6.69 4.04
N ALA A 125 3.76 -7.09 5.29
CA ALA A 125 3.53 -8.47 5.70
C ALA A 125 2.46 -8.49 6.80
N TYR A 126 1.37 -9.23 6.56
CA TYR A 126 0.28 -9.39 7.49
C TYR A 126 0.26 -10.80 8.06
N ASP A 127 0.62 -10.91 9.32
CA ASP A 127 0.57 -12.12 10.14
C ASP A 127 -0.80 -12.17 10.83
N ILE A 128 -1.75 -12.88 10.22
CA ILE A 128 -3.14 -12.93 10.70
C ILE A 128 -3.25 -13.67 12.04
N PRO A 129 -2.62 -14.84 12.25
CA PRO A 129 -2.65 -15.50 13.54
C PRO A 129 -2.21 -14.63 14.72
N ASN A 130 -1.23 -13.77 14.51
CA ASN A 130 -0.68 -12.88 15.54
C ASN A 130 -1.24 -11.45 15.47
N GLN A 131 -2.09 -11.14 14.49
CA GLN A 131 -2.63 -9.81 14.23
C GLN A 131 -1.53 -8.75 14.19
N LYS A 132 -0.48 -8.98 13.38
CA LYS A 132 0.63 -8.04 13.19
C LYS A 132 0.75 -7.64 11.73
N LEU A 133 0.82 -6.33 11.48
CA LEU A 133 1.08 -5.76 10.16
C LEU A 133 2.45 -5.07 10.19
N ASN A 134 3.41 -5.64 9.47
CA ASN A 134 4.73 -5.05 9.30
C ASN A 134 4.80 -4.30 7.97
N VAL A 135 5.39 -3.12 7.96
CA VAL A 135 5.46 -2.22 6.80
C VAL A 135 6.89 -1.72 6.65
N ILE A 136 7.48 -1.89 5.49
CA ILE A 136 8.80 -1.36 5.16
C ILE A 136 8.75 -0.55 3.86
N SER A 137 9.29 0.66 3.89
CA SER A 137 9.44 1.48 2.69
C SER A 137 10.82 1.27 2.06
N ILE A 138 10.83 1.03 0.75
CA ILE A 138 12.05 0.93 -0.03
C ILE A 138 12.29 2.30 -0.68
N PRO A 139 13.39 3.01 -0.33
CA PRO A 139 13.68 4.30 -0.91
C PRO A 139 13.81 4.21 -2.44
N ARG A 140 13.23 5.16 -3.15
CA ARG A 140 13.23 5.19 -4.63
C ARG A 140 14.63 5.20 -5.26
N ASP A 141 15.62 5.73 -4.54
CA ASP A 141 17.03 5.83 -4.97
C ASP A 141 17.85 4.59 -4.57
N THR A 142 17.19 3.51 -4.08
CA THR A 142 17.84 2.26 -3.74
C THR A 142 18.53 1.67 -4.96
N MET A 143 19.82 1.33 -4.81
CA MET A 143 20.60 0.72 -5.87
C MET A 143 20.19 -0.73 -6.04
N VAL A 144 19.82 -1.09 -7.27
CA VAL A 144 19.45 -2.46 -7.68
C VAL A 144 20.37 -2.99 -8.78
N ASN A 145 20.45 -4.30 -8.90
CA ASN A 145 21.34 -4.98 -9.83
C ASN A 145 20.69 -5.15 -11.20
N VAL A 146 20.71 -4.10 -11.99
CA VAL A 146 20.07 -4.06 -13.31
C VAL A 146 21.10 -3.88 -14.41
N PRO A 147 20.83 -4.35 -15.66
CA PRO A 147 21.81 -4.35 -16.75
C PRO A 147 22.09 -2.97 -17.37
N TRP A 148 21.40 -1.90 -16.94
CA TRP A 148 21.62 -0.54 -17.42
C TRP A 148 22.39 0.33 -16.42
N ASP A 149 22.75 1.55 -16.83
CA ASP A 149 23.71 2.42 -16.13
C ASP A 149 23.15 3.05 -14.85
N VAL A 150 21.92 3.60 -14.89
CA VAL A 150 21.29 4.24 -13.73
C VAL A 150 20.56 3.20 -12.92
N LYS A 151 21.16 2.76 -11.81
CA LYS A 151 20.74 1.58 -11.03
C LYS A 151 19.76 1.93 -9.88
N LYS A 152 18.88 2.89 -10.09
CA LYS A 152 17.87 3.26 -9.10
C LYS A 152 16.61 2.44 -9.30
N ILE A 153 16.03 1.89 -8.22
CA ILE A 153 14.84 1.04 -8.30
C ILE A 153 13.65 1.76 -8.95
N ASN A 154 13.51 3.09 -8.76
CA ASN A 154 12.44 3.86 -9.39
C ASN A 154 12.55 3.93 -10.92
N SER A 155 13.71 3.62 -11.50
CA SER A 155 13.88 3.59 -12.96
C SER A 155 13.33 2.32 -13.61
N VAL A 156 13.17 1.24 -12.85
CA VAL A 156 12.81 -0.09 -13.35
C VAL A 156 11.52 -0.07 -14.16
N TYR A 157 10.49 0.60 -13.65
CA TYR A 157 9.20 0.73 -14.34
C TYR A 157 9.36 1.27 -15.77
N ASN A 158 10.15 2.32 -15.93
CA ASN A 158 10.36 2.99 -17.21
C ASN A 158 11.23 2.18 -18.18
N TYR A 159 12.05 1.26 -17.66
CA TYR A 159 12.86 0.38 -18.51
C TYR A 159 12.09 -0.87 -18.97
N ALA A 160 10.93 -1.18 -18.40
CA ALA A 160 10.16 -2.37 -18.74
C ALA A 160 9.86 -2.53 -20.25
N PRO A 161 9.49 -1.48 -21.01
CA PRO A 161 9.24 -1.61 -22.45
C PRO A 161 10.46 -2.04 -23.26
N TYR A 162 11.69 -1.74 -22.78
CA TYR A 162 12.93 -2.14 -23.45
C TYR A 162 13.26 -3.62 -23.25
N TYR A 163 12.57 -4.28 -22.30
CA TYR A 163 12.75 -5.68 -21.96
C TYR A 163 11.49 -6.52 -22.26
N ASP A 164 10.51 -5.93 -22.99
CA ASP A 164 9.23 -6.57 -23.30
C ASP A 164 8.49 -7.07 -22.04
N LYS A 165 8.56 -6.28 -20.97
CA LYS A 165 7.95 -6.57 -19.67
C LYS A 165 6.85 -5.57 -19.33
N ASP A 166 5.89 -6.00 -18.50
CA ASP A 166 4.99 -5.11 -17.79
C ASP A 166 5.75 -4.32 -16.72
N GLY A 167 5.45 -3.02 -16.57
CA GLY A 167 6.18 -2.15 -15.66
C GLY A 167 6.02 -2.51 -14.20
N VAL A 168 4.81 -2.86 -13.78
CA VAL A 168 4.50 -3.26 -12.39
C VAL A 168 5.16 -4.58 -12.05
N GLU A 169 5.06 -5.54 -12.97
CA GLU A 169 5.66 -6.86 -12.82
C GLU A 169 7.18 -6.78 -12.77
N PHE A 170 7.80 -5.90 -13.57
CA PHE A 170 9.24 -5.72 -13.55
C PHE A 170 9.73 -5.10 -12.23
N VAL A 171 9.01 -4.10 -11.70
CA VAL A 171 9.32 -3.59 -10.35
C VAL A 171 9.13 -4.67 -9.29
N ARG A 172 8.08 -5.50 -9.39
CA ARG A 172 7.83 -6.61 -8.46
C ARG A 172 8.97 -7.63 -8.49
N GLU A 173 9.49 -7.94 -9.68
CA GLU A 173 10.63 -8.82 -9.87
C GLU A 173 11.89 -8.24 -9.19
N GLU A 174 12.23 -6.98 -9.43
CA GLU A 174 13.39 -6.32 -8.81
C GLU A 174 13.27 -6.19 -7.29
N VAL A 175 12.05 -5.89 -6.80
CA VAL A 175 11.78 -5.92 -5.35
C VAL A 175 11.96 -7.33 -4.81
N SER A 176 11.52 -8.37 -5.53
CA SER A 176 11.69 -9.76 -5.11
C SER A 176 13.16 -10.13 -4.97
N TYR A 177 14.02 -9.73 -5.92
CA TYR A 177 15.46 -9.90 -5.81
C TYR A 177 16.03 -9.16 -4.61
N LEU A 178 15.56 -7.95 -4.34
CA LEU A 178 16.06 -7.14 -3.22
C LEU A 178 15.72 -7.75 -1.85
N ILE A 179 14.50 -8.29 -1.68
CA ILE A 179 13.99 -8.79 -0.38
C ILE A 179 14.08 -10.31 -0.22
N GLY A 180 14.48 -11.05 -1.27
CA GLY A 180 14.68 -12.50 -1.23
C GLY A 180 13.43 -13.36 -1.38
N PHE A 181 12.25 -12.77 -1.60
CA PHE A 181 11.01 -13.49 -1.88
C PHE A 181 10.08 -12.65 -2.76
N GLN A 182 9.10 -13.30 -3.41
CA GLN A 182 8.13 -12.60 -4.23
C GLN A 182 6.90 -12.21 -3.40
N PRO A 183 6.51 -10.91 -3.35
CA PRO A 183 5.25 -10.48 -2.73
C PRO A 183 4.05 -11.19 -3.36
N ASP A 184 3.09 -11.62 -2.51
CA ASP A 184 1.91 -12.37 -2.95
C ASP A 184 0.98 -11.54 -3.84
N TYR A 185 0.80 -10.28 -3.47
CA TYR A 185 -0.15 -9.36 -4.11
C TYR A 185 0.48 -8.00 -4.33
N THR A 186 0.03 -7.31 -5.37
CA THR A 186 0.49 -5.96 -5.70
C THR A 186 -0.68 -5.01 -5.79
N PHE A 187 -0.50 -3.82 -5.22
CA PHE A 187 -1.39 -2.67 -5.32
C PHE A 187 -0.66 -1.53 -6.01
N VAL A 188 -1.29 -0.92 -7.00
CA VAL A 188 -0.78 0.30 -7.64
C VAL A 188 -1.75 1.44 -7.33
N VAL A 189 -1.24 2.49 -6.71
CA VAL A 189 -2.01 3.65 -6.29
C VAL A 189 -1.50 4.86 -7.05
N GLU A 190 -2.38 5.53 -7.76
CA GLU A 190 -2.09 6.82 -8.38
C GLU A 190 -2.36 7.95 -7.39
N TRP A 191 -1.73 9.10 -7.60
CA TRP A 191 -1.85 10.21 -6.64
C TRP A 191 -3.30 10.66 -6.46
N GLU A 192 -4.06 10.75 -7.55
CA GLU A 192 -5.47 11.15 -7.55
C GLU A 192 -6.31 10.20 -6.67
N ALA A 193 -6.01 8.92 -6.75
CA ALA A 193 -6.69 7.88 -5.97
C ALA A 193 -6.45 8.03 -4.46
N VAL A 194 -5.28 8.53 -4.04
CA VAL A 194 -4.99 8.76 -2.61
C VAL A 194 -5.97 9.77 -2.02
N GLY A 195 -6.24 10.87 -2.74
CA GLY A 195 -7.20 11.88 -2.30
C GLY A 195 -8.60 11.27 -2.11
N GLU A 196 -9.09 10.53 -3.11
CA GLU A 196 -10.41 9.89 -3.06
C GLU A 196 -10.53 8.84 -1.94
N LEU A 197 -9.47 8.09 -1.69
CA LEU A 197 -9.44 7.12 -0.58
C LEU A 197 -9.49 7.80 0.80
N VAL A 198 -8.76 8.90 0.97
CA VAL A 198 -8.78 9.69 2.22
C VAL A 198 -10.17 10.28 2.44
N ASP A 199 -10.79 10.87 1.41
CA ASP A 199 -12.13 11.44 1.51
C ASP A 199 -13.18 10.37 1.82
N ALA A 200 -13.03 9.15 1.28
CA ALA A 200 -13.93 8.03 1.55
C ALA A 200 -13.88 7.53 3.00
N VAL A 201 -12.69 7.54 3.61
CA VAL A 201 -12.49 7.17 5.04
C VAL A 201 -12.91 8.32 5.96
N GLY A 202 -12.94 9.53 5.43
CA GLY A 202 -13.19 10.78 6.14
C GLY A 202 -11.90 11.43 6.65
N PRO A 203 -11.98 12.70 7.01
CA PRO A 203 -10.81 13.52 7.30
C PRO A 203 -9.94 12.93 8.42
N ILE A 204 -8.63 13.08 8.25
CA ILE A 204 -7.61 12.56 9.15
C ILE A 204 -6.96 13.72 9.87
N TYR A 205 -6.83 13.64 11.20
CA TYR A 205 -6.09 14.62 11.96
C TYR A 205 -4.62 14.22 12.02
N PHE A 206 -3.75 15.12 11.54
CA PHE A 206 -2.32 14.84 11.42
C PHE A 206 -1.48 16.07 11.79
N ASP A 207 -0.33 15.84 12.40
CA ASP A 207 0.64 16.89 12.72
C ASP A 207 1.62 17.06 11.56
N VAL A 208 1.38 18.09 10.74
CA VAL A 208 2.23 18.42 9.59
C VAL A 208 3.58 18.93 10.10
N PRO A 209 4.70 18.28 9.76
CA PRO A 209 5.97 18.55 10.42
C PRO A 209 6.62 19.89 10.04
N LEU A 210 6.30 20.46 8.89
CA LEU A 210 6.94 21.63 8.31
C LEU A 210 5.95 22.45 7.49
N ASP A 211 6.21 23.74 7.33
CA ASP A 211 5.50 24.57 6.35
C ASP A 211 5.88 24.13 4.93
N MET A 212 4.87 23.74 4.16
CA MET A 212 5.00 23.22 2.81
C MET A 212 4.41 24.21 1.82
N ASN A 213 5.27 24.86 1.02
CA ASN A 213 4.88 25.83 0.02
C ASN A 213 5.63 25.60 -1.30
N TYR A 214 4.93 25.00 -2.27
CA TYR A 214 5.51 24.68 -3.57
C TYR A 214 4.47 24.85 -4.68
N GLU A 215 4.85 25.52 -5.74
CA GLU A 215 4.00 25.72 -6.92
C GLU A 215 4.73 25.26 -8.19
N ASP A 216 4.12 24.38 -8.94
CA ASP A 216 4.54 23.99 -10.29
C ASP A 216 3.33 24.00 -11.24
N PRO A 217 3.07 25.15 -11.89
CA PRO A 217 1.96 25.28 -12.83
C PRO A 217 2.05 24.34 -14.03
N THR A 218 3.23 23.80 -14.35
CA THR A 218 3.39 22.88 -15.48
C THR A 218 2.85 21.50 -15.18
N GLN A 219 2.77 21.15 -13.91
CA GLN A 219 2.21 19.89 -13.39
C GLN A 219 0.87 20.08 -12.69
N ASP A 220 0.27 21.27 -12.77
CA ASP A 220 -0.93 21.64 -11.99
C ASP A 220 -0.79 21.30 -10.49
N LEU A 221 0.40 21.51 -9.94
CA LEU A 221 0.75 21.18 -8.57
C LEU A 221 0.89 22.43 -7.71
N TYR A 222 -0.01 22.55 -6.73
CA TYR A 222 -0.03 23.66 -5.77
C TYR A 222 -0.09 23.07 -4.36
N ILE A 223 0.95 23.34 -3.57
CA ILE A 223 1.09 22.82 -2.20
C ILE A 223 1.18 24.00 -1.24
N HIS A 224 0.21 24.10 -0.33
CA HIS A 224 0.12 25.14 0.68
C HIS A 224 -0.40 24.53 1.98
N LEU A 225 0.49 23.94 2.79
CA LEU A 225 0.18 23.39 4.09
C LEU A 225 1.03 24.08 5.16
N GLU A 226 0.39 24.57 6.19
CA GLU A 226 1.07 25.09 7.39
C GLU A 226 1.49 23.92 8.30
N ALA A 227 2.59 24.09 9.01
CA ALA A 227 3.02 23.13 10.03
C ALA A 227 2.02 23.07 11.19
N GLY A 228 1.92 21.92 11.85
CA GLY A 228 1.11 21.69 13.03
C GLY A 228 -0.07 20.77 12.84
N TYR A 229 -0.77 20.51 13.95
CA TYR A 229 -1.88 19.56 14.01
C TYR A 229 -3.13 20.14 13.35
N GLN A 230 -3.57 19.50 12.27
CA GLN A 230 -4.68 19.97 11.46
C GLN A 230 -5.46 18.81 10.83
N GLU A 231 -6.63 19.13 10.29
CA GLU A 231 -7.44 18.22 9.49
C GLU A 231 -6.89 18.12 8.08
N ILE A 232 -6.65 16.91 7.63
CA ILE A 232 -6.17 16.53 6.29
C ILE A 232 -7.29 15.80 5.58
N ASP A 233 -7.86 16.44 4.57
CA ASP A 233 -8.75 15.87 3.57
C ASP A 233 -7.95 15.29 2.39
N GLY A 234 -8.63 14.82 1.35
CA GLY A 234 -7.98 14.23 0.19
C GLY A 234 -7.01 15.17 -0.52
N ASP A 235 -7.40 16.43 -0.72
CA ASP A 235 -6.54 17.43 -1.38
C ASP A 235 -5.28 17.72 -0.58
N LYS A 236 -5.41 17.89 0.74
CA LYS A 236 -4.26 18.10 1.62
C LYS A 236 -3.38 16.86 1.74
N ALA A 237 -3.97 15.66 1.70
CA ALA A 237 -3.22 14.40 1.70
C ALA A 237 -2.31 14.32 0.46
N MET A 238 -2.82 14.65 -0.71
CA MET A 238 -2.02 14.73 -1.94
C MET A 238 -0.88 15.75 -1.83
N GLN A 239 -1.15 16.93 -1.27
CA GLN A 239 -0.13 17.96 -1.04
C GLN A 239 0.96 17.45 -0.09
N LEU A 240 0.57 16.89 1.07
CA LEU A 240 1.48 16.35 2.09
C LEU A 240 2.42 15.27 1.52
N LEU A 241 1.87 14.34 0.75
CA LEU A 241 2.60 13.18 0.24
C LEU A 241 3.52 13.52 -0.96
N ARG A 242 3.16 14.54 -1.75
CA ARG A 242 3.94 14.98 -2.91
C ARG A 242 5.03 16.00 -2.57
N TRP A 243 4.90 16.70 -1.43
CA TRP A 243 5.86 17.74 -1.09
C TRP A 243 7.27 17.21 -0.82
N ARG A 244 8.28 17.94 -1.33
CA ARG A 244 9.71 17.62 -1.16
C ARG A 244 10.52 18.81 -0.68
N LYS A 245 10.24 19.99 -1.24
CA LYS A 245 10.93 21.27 -0.97
C LYS A 245 9.98 22.42 -1.25
N ASN A 246 10.27 23.55 -0.68
CA ASN A 246 9.60 24.79 -1.02
C ASN A 246 10.23 25.42 -2.27
N ASN A 247 9.49 26.32 -2.96
CA ASN A 247 10.03 27.19 -3.97
C ASN A 247 9.57 28.63 -3.77
N ASP A 248 10.30 29.56 -4.36
CA ASP A 248 9.93 30.98 -4.42
C ASP A 248 9.18 31.29 -5.72
N ALA A 249 8.68 32.53 -5.86
CA ALA A 249 7.96 32.99 -7.03
C ALA A 249 8.80 32.97 -8.34
N PHE A 250 10.11 32.74 -8.24
CA PHE A 250 11.02 32.60 -9.37
C PHE A 250 11.36 31.15 -9.70
N GLY A 251 10.77 30.18 -8.94
CA GLY A 251 11.03 28.75 -9.10
C GLY A 251 12.32 28.26 -8.44
N ASN A 252 13.02 29.10 -7.64
CA ASN A 252 14.17 28.63 -6.89
C ASN A 252 13.72 27.77 -5.71
N VAL A 253 14.25 26.54 -5.63
CA VAL A 253 13.92 25.61 -4.56
C VAL A 253 14.73 25.89 -3.29
N TYR A 254 14.09 25.79 -2.13
CA TYR A 254 14.70 25.96 -0.82
C TYR A 254 14.03 25.08 0.25
N GLY A 255 14.63 24.96 1.41
CA GLY A 255 14.10 24.16 2.50
C GLY A 255 13.97 22.69 2.14
N GLY A 256 13.03 22.02 2.75
CA GLY A 256 12.81 20.57 2.64
C GLY A 256 13.04 19.89 3.98
N TYR A 257 12.88 18.57 3.98
CA TYR A 257 13.14 17.81 5.19
C TYR A 257 14.63 17.86 5.59
N PRO A 258 14.95 18.04 6.89
CA PRO A 258 16.35 18.06 7.35
C PRO A 258 17.12 16.80 6.97
N ASN A 259 16.44 15.63 6.95
CA ASN A 259 17.01 14.34 6.60
C ASN A 259 16.87 14.03 5.08
N GLY A 260 16.50 15.01 4.25
CA GLY A 260 16.26 14.80 2.83
C GLY A 260 15.10 13.85 2.56
N ASP A 261 15.31 12.86 1.70
CA ASP A 261 14.27 11.91 1.30
C ASP A 261 13.80 11.00 2.46
N LEU A 262 14.66 10.70 3.41
CA LEU A 262 14.28 9.93 4.61
C LEU A 262 13.19 10.63 5.43
N GLY A 263 13.29 11.96 5.63
CA GLY A 263 12.24 12.71 6.34
C GLY A 263 10.90 12.70 5.61
N ARG A 264 10.91 12.66 4.27
CA ARG A 264 9.69 12.47 3.48
C ARG A 264 9.09 11.09 3.73
N ILE A 265 9.91 10.04 3.69
CA ILE A 265 9.48 8.66 3.95
C ILE A 265 8.89 8.55 5.37
N GLU A 266 9.54 9.13 6.38
CA GLU A 266 9.04 9.17 7.77
C GLU A 266 7.65 9.83 7.84
N THR A 267 7.45 10.96 7.15
CA THR A 267 6.15 11.65 7.10
C THR A 267 5.10 10.81 6.37
N GLN A 268 5.45 10.19 5.24
CA GLN A 268 4.55 9.32 4.49
C GLN A 268 4.13 8.10 5.33
N GLN A 269 5.06 7.48 6.05
CA GLN A 269 4.77 6.36 6.97
C GLN A 269 3.87 6.78 8.12
N ALA A 270 4.16 7.93 8.75
CA ALA A 270 3.34 8.47 9.83
C ALA A 270 1.91 8.78 9.36
N PHE A 271 1.76 9.36 8.17
CA PHE A 271 0.45 9.63 7.59
C PHE A 271 -0.28 8.33 7.21
N LEU A 272 0.40 7.36 6.57
CA LEU A 272 -0.18 6.05 6.28
C LEU A 272 -0.66 5.35 7.56
N LYS A 273 0.11 5.45 8.64
CA LYS A 273 -0.31 4.93 9.95
C LYS A 273 -1.61 5.58 10.43
N ALA A 274 -1.72 6.91 10.32
CA ALA A 274 -2.93 7.64 10.70
C ALA A 274 -4.15 7.25 9.82
N VAL A 275 -3.94 7.02 8.51
CA VAL A 275 -4.97 6.50 7.59
C VAL A 275 -5.43 5.11 8.02
N LEU A 276 -4.50 4.20 8.28
CA LEU A 276 -4.82 2.83 8.71
C LEU A 276 -5.56 2.81 10.04
N GLU A 277 -5.14 3.62 11.01
CA GLU A 277 -5.82 3.78 12.30
C GLU A 277 -7.26 4.31 12.11
N LYS A 278 -7.43 5.29 11.23
CA LYS A 278 -8.75 5.80 10.87
C LYS A 278 -9.61 4.70 10.24
N CYS A 279 -9.07 3.92 9.32
CA CYS A 279 -9.74 2.78 8.71
C CYS A 279 -10.19 1.76 9.78
N LEU A 280 -9.27 1.31 10.64
CA LEU A 280 -9.54 0.31 11.69
C LEU A 280 -10.60 0.78 12.70
N THR A 281 -10.66 2.08 12.98
CA THR A 281 -11.63 2.65 13.95
C THR A 281 -12.96 3.04 13.34
N SER A 282 -13.00 3.31 12.02
CA SER A 282 -14.20 3.84 11.33
C SER A 282 -14.94 2.77 10.53
N ILE A 283 -14.26 1.71 10.10
CA ILE A 283 -14.84 0.63 9.29
C ILE A 283 -15.43 -0.42 10.22
N SER A 284 -16.67 -0.82 9.95
CA SER A 284 -17.39 -1.90 10.63
C SER A 284 -17.78 -2.98 9.63
N LEU A 285 -18.13 -4.16 10.11
CA LEU A 285 -18.43 -5.31 9.24
C LEU A 285 -19.50 -5.05 8.18
N ASP A 286 -20.46 -4.17 8.48
CA ASP A 286 -21.54 -3.77 7.57
C ASP A 286 -21.08 -2.76 6.51
N THR A 287 -20.01 -2.00 6.76
CA THR A 287 -19.44 -1.03 5.82
C THR A 287 -18.31 -1.59 4.95
N ILE A 288 -17.75 -2.76 5.28
CA ILE A 288 -16.67 -3.41 4.49
C ILE A 288 -16.99 -3.45 2.99
N PRO A 289 -18.16 -3.91 2.51
CA PRO A 289 -18.41 -4.01 1.07
C PRO A 289 -18.32 -2.67 0.35
N GLN A 290 -18.77 -1.58 1.00
CA GLN A 290 -18.69 -0.24 0.43
C GLN A 290 -17.24 0.24 0.38
N MET A 291 -16.48 0.06 1.44
CA MET A 291 -15.07 0.49 1.52
C MET A 291 -14.19 -0.30 0.54
N VAL A 292 -14.40 -1.61 0.45
CA VAL A 292 -13.70 -2.45 -0.54
C VAL A 292 -14.00 -1.98 -1.96
N LYS A 293 -15.28 -1.65 -2.26
CA LYS A 293 -15.63 -1.12 -3.58
C LYS A 293 -14.89 0.19 -3.87
N ILE A 294 -14.90 1.15 -2.95
CA ILE A 294 -14.18 2.42 -3.12
C ILE A 294 -12.69 2.15 -3.35
N PHE A 295 -12.09 1.27 -2.54
CA PHE A 295 -10.69 0.89 -2.72
C PHE A 295 -10.42 0.29 -4.10
N THR A 296 -11.23 -0.67 -4.55
CA THR A 296 -11.04 -1.34 -5.84
C THR A 296 -11.39 -0.49 -7.06
N ASP A 297 -12.18 0.58 -6.88
CA ASP A 297 -12.47 1.54 -7.94
C ASP A 297 -11.28 2.51 -8.16
N ASN A 298 -10.40 2.68 -7.15
CA ASN A 298 -9.32 3.66 -7.13
C ASN A 298 -7.91 3.06 -7.09
N VAL A 299 -7.78 1.74 -6.89
CA VAL A 299 -6.50 1.05 -6.78
C VAL A 299 -6.44 -0.06 -7.81
N GLU A 300 -5.39 -0.08 -8.62
CA GLU A 300 -5.09 -1.22 -9.50
C GLU A 300 -4.58 -2.39 -8.65
N ILE A 301 -5.19 -3.55 -8.80
CA ILE A 301 -4.96 -4.72 -7.96
C ILE A 301 -4.48 -5.87 -8.85
N SER A 302 -3.50 -6.63 -8.35
CA SER A 302 -3.01 -7.83 -9.04
C SER A 302 -4.16 -8.82 -9.36
N GLU A 303 -4.14 -9.44 -10.54
CA GLU A 303 -5.22 -10.29 -11.08
C GLU A 303 -5.61 -11.47 -10.16
N ASN A 304 -4.69 -11.91 -9.32
CA ASN A 304 -4.89 -13.03 -8.38
C ASN A 304 -5.60 -12.63 -7.07
N LEU A 305 -5.99 -11.35 -6.92
CA LEU A 305 -6.66 -10.83 -5.73
C LEU A 305 -8.02 -10.22 -6.10
N SER A 306 -9.10 -10.81 -5.60
CA SER A 306 -10.47 -10.35 -5.86
C SER A 306 -10.98 -9.42 -4.76
N MET A 307 -12.04 -8.65 -5.05
CA MET A 307 -12.79 -7.87 -4.06
C MET A 307 -13.21 -8.70 -2.84
N ASN A 308 -13.58 -9.96 -3.06
CA ASN A 308 -14.00 -10.87 -2.00
C ASN A 308 -12.81 -11.28 -1.10
N ASN A 309 -11.61 -11.34 -1.64
CA ASN A 309 -10.39 -11.57 -0.87
C ASN A 309 -10.01 -10.33 -0.04
N ILE A 310 -10.14 -9.14 -0.60
CA ILE A 310 -9.90 -7.88 0.13
C ILE A 310 -10.90 -7.73 1.28
N ALA A 311 -12.17 -8.06 1.04
CA ALA A 311 -13.19 -8.09 2.08
C ALA A 311 -12.85 -9.08 3.20
N TRP A 312 -12.23 -10.21 2.86
CA TRP A 312 -11.75 -11.19 3.85
C TRP A 312 -10.62 -10.61 4.70
N PHE A 313 -9.60 -9.97 4.11
CA PHE A 313 -8.53 -9.31 4.89
C PHE A 313 -9.08 -8.22 5.81
N ALA A 314 -9.98 -7.38 5.32
CA ALA A 314 -10.61 -6.35 6.14
C ALA A 314 -11.40 -6.94 7.31
N GLN A 315 -12.11 -8.05 7.08
CA GLN A 315 -12.82 -8.77 8.13
C GLN A 315 -11.87 -9.37 9.17
N GLU A 316 -10.79 -10.04 8.73
CA GLU A 316 -9.81 -10.64 9.65
C GLU A 316 -9.12 -9.57 10.52
N ALA A 317 -8.83 -8.39 9.94
CA ALA A 317 -8.29 -7.28 10.71
C ALA A 317 -9.27 -6.78 11.79
N ILE A 318 -10.55 -6.62 11.45
CA ILE A 318 -11.57 -6.14 12.39
C ILE A 318 -11.90 -7.19 13.44
N LEU A 319 -12.15 -8.45 13.05
CA LEU A 319 -12.51 -9.53 13.98
C LEU A 319 -11.32 -9.98 14.83
N GLY A 320 -10.13 -9.96 14.26
CA GLY A 320 -8.88 -10.27 14.96
C GLY A 320 -8.46 -9.18 15.94
N GLY A 321 -9.03 -7.96 15.79
CA GLY A 321 -8.75 -6.83 16.67
C GLY A 321 -7.43 -6.15 16.35
N LEU A 322 -6.99 -6.17 15.07
CA LEU A 322 -5.82 -5.41 14.64
C LEU A 322 -5.99 -3.94 15.03
N SER A 323 -4.99 -3.39 15.69
CA SER A 323 -4.95 -2.00 16.17
C SER A 323 -3.74 -1.26 15.62
N SER A 324 -3.70 0.05 15.79
CA SER A 324 -2.52 0.87 15.39
C SER A 324 -1.23 0.50 16.14
N GLU A 325 -1.34 -0.11 17.32
CA GLU A 325 -0.20 -0.62 18.10
C GLU A 325 0.40 -1.91 17.52
N ASP A 326 -0.38 -2.61 16.68
CA ASP A 326 0.02 -3.84 16.01
C ASP A 326 0.61 -3.58 14.62
N ILE A 327 0.63 -2.32 14.17
CA ILE A 327 1.24 -1.89 12.91
C ILE A 327 2.66 -1.43 13.20
N ASN A 328 3.63 -2.20 12.69
CA ASN A 328 5.05 -1.95 12.88
C ASN A 328 5.65 -1.37 11.58
N PHE A 329 6.06 -0.09 11.63
CA PHE A 329 6.82 0.53 10.56
C PHE A 329 8.32 0.30 10.80
N VAL A 330 8.92 -0.45 9.88
CA VAL A 330 10.34 -0.80 9.95
C VAL A 330 11.13 0.14 9.05
N THR A 331 12.21 0.70 9.58
CA THR A 331 13.15 1.49 8.80
C THR A 331 14.18 0.57 8.15
N LEU A 332 14.31 0.63 6.84
CA LEU A 332 15.33 -0.10 6.11
C LEU A 332 16.73 0.42 6.50
N PRO A 333 17.61 -0.42 7.05
CA PRO A 333 18.98 0.00 7.35
C PRO A 333 19.74 0.28 6.05
N THR A 334 20.18 1.52 5.90
CA THR A 334 20.79 1.97 4.65
C THR A 334 22.02 2.84 4.87
N LYS A 335 22.85 2.94 3.85
CA LYS A 335 23.95 3.89 3.76
C LYS A 335 23.89 4.62 2.43
N GLY A 336 24.30 5.89 2.41
CA GLY A 336 24.52 6.64 1.18
C GLY A 336 25.74 6.11 0.43
N ALA A 337 25.67 6.09 -0.90
CA ALA A 337 26.78 5.71 -1.77
C ALA A 337 26.77 6.55 -3.05
N TYR A 338 27.95 6.68 -3.66
CA TYR A 338 28.13 7.36 -4.94
C TYR A 338 28.70 6.38 -5.96
N ALA A 339 28.05 6.23 -7.10
CA ALA A 339 28.56 5.43 -8.21
C ALA A 339 28.62 6.24 -9.49
N TYR A 340 29.66 5.99 -10.29
CA TYR A 340 29.87 6.69 -11.55
C TYR A 340 28.85 6.26 -12.61
N SER A 341 28.15 7.22 -13.18
CA SER A 341 27.27 7.01 -14.33
C SER A 341 27.98 7.38 -15.63
N ARG A 342 27.96 6.47 -16.56
CA ARG A 342 28.49 6.67 -17.91
C ARG A 342 27.60 7.61 -18.72
N THR A 343 26.30 7.53 -18.50
CA THR A 343 25.27 8.35 -19.15
C THR A 343 25.43 9.82 -18.79
N TYR A 344 25.63 10.10 -17.49
CA TYR A 344 25.74 11.49 -17.01
C TYR A 344 27.19 11.99 -16.91
N GLY A 345 28.19 11.10 -17.03
CA GLY A 345 29.59 11.46 -16.90
C GLY A 345 30.02 11.94 -15.51
N GLN A 346 29.24 11.62 -14.47
CA GLN A 346 29.46 12.04 -13.08
C GLN A 346 28.99 10.95 -12.10
N ASN A 347 29.36 11.11 -10.84
CA ASN A 347 28.84 10.26 -9.79
C ASN A 347 27.40 10.64 -9.49
N LEU A 348 26.54 9.63 -9.37
CA LEU A 348 25.17 9.73 -8.91
C LEU A 348 25.07 9.26 -7.48
N ASP A 349 24.10 9.84 -6.76
CA ASP A 349 23.74 9.49 -5.39
C ASP A 349 22.84 8.25 -5.38
N TYR A 350 23.12 7.32 -4.49
CA TYR A 350 22.34 6.10 -4.27
C TYR A 350 22.12 5.84 -2.77
N VAL A 351 21.07 5.13 -2.47
CA VAL A 351 20.81 4.51 -1.19
C VAL A 351 21.13 3.02 -1.32
N VAL A 352 21.96 2.49 -0.45
CA VAL A 352 22.39 1.09 -0.48
C VAL A 352 22.01 0.44 0.85
N PRO A 353 21.18 -0.63 0.85
CA PRO A 353 20.87 -1.38 2.06
C PRO A 353 22.11 -2.03 2.67
N ILE A 354 22.12 -2.15 4.02
CA ILE A 354 23.14 -2.91 4.73
C ILE A 354 22.69 -4.38 4.77
N ALA A 355 23.36 -5.22 4.00
CA ALA A 355 22.88 -6.56 3.63
C ALA A 355 22.53 -7.44 4.82
N ASP A 356 23.45 -7.56 5.81
CA ASP A 356 23.24 -8.43 6.98
C ASP A 356 22.09 -7.93 7.86
N GLU A 357 22.00 -6.60 8.09
CA GLU A 357 20.93 -6.00 8.89
C GLU A 357 19.57 -6.10 8.16
N MET A 358 19.59 -5.95 6.83
CA MET A 358 18.37 -6.11 6.03
C MET A 358 17.87 -7.56 6.05
N LEU A 359 18.77 -8.55 5.92
CA LEU A 359 18.42 -9.97 5.99
C LEU A 359 17.77 -10.33 7.33
N GLU A 360 18.32 -9.80 8.45
CA GLU A 360 17.74 -9.99 9.78
C GLU A 360 16.31 -9.43 9.85
N ILE A 361 16.09 -8.21 9.38
CA ILE A 361 14.76 -7.56 9.35
C ILE A 361 13.79 -8.35 8.47
N ILE A 362 14.22 -8.78 7.28
CA ILE A 362 13.37 -9.55 6.38
C ILE A 362 12.96 -10.87 7.02
N ASN A 363 13.89 -11.62 7.59
CA ASN A 363 13.58 -12.89 8.26
C ASN A 363 12.67 -12.71 9.47
N GLN A 364 12.86 -11.66 10.25
CA GLN A 364 12.08 -11.41 11.44
C GLN A 364 10.63 -11.00 11.14
N TYR A 365 10.41 -10.15 10.11
CA TYR A 365 9.14 -9.46 9.94
C TYR A 365 8.41 -9.74 8.63
N PHE A 366 9.11 -10.12 7.56
CA PHE A 366 8.55 -10.15 6.20
C PHE A 366 8.62 -11.49 5.50
N ASN A 367 9.54 -12.37 5.89
CA ASN A 367 9.72 -13.67 5.29
C ASN A 367 8.45 -14.54 5.39
N PRO A 368 7.81 -14.91 4.27
CA PRO A 368 6.59 -15.72 4.27
C PRO A 368 6.85 -17.21 4.49
N TYR A 369 8.11 -17.65 4.55
CA TYR A 369 8.49 -19.06 4.69
C TYR A 369 8.84 -19.41 6.13
N SER A 370 8.69 -20.69 6.47
CA SER A 370 9.01 -21.23 7.81
C SER A 370 10.52 -21.24 8.06
N GLU A 371 11.30 -21.44 7.01
CA GLU A 371 12.77 -21.38 7.05
C GLU A 371 13.29 -19.97 6.75
N ASP A 372 14.34 -19.57 7.42
CA ASP A 372 14.99 -18.29 7.17
C ASP A 372 15.57 -18.24 5.75
N LEU A 373 15.52 -17.05 5.16
CA LEU A 373 16.22 -16.76 3.91
C LEU A 373 17.72 -16.64 4.17
N GLU A 374 18.51 -16.99 3.17
CA GLU A 374 19.96 -16.82 3.17
C GLU A 374 20.37 -15.58 2.34
N LEU A 375 21.58 -15.07 2.55
CA LEU A 375 22.03 -13.83 1.92
C LEU A 375 22.12 -13.91 0.38
N ASN A 376 22.39 -15.10 -0.17
CA ASN A 376 22.44 -15.34 -1.61
C ASN A 376 21.05 -15.33 -2.28
N GLU A 377 19.97 -15.39 -1.49
CA GLU A 377 18.59 -15.23 -1.98
C GLU A 377 18.21 -13.76 -2.16
N LEU A 378 18.98 -12.83 -1.57
CA LEU A 378 18.83 -11.38 -1.73
C LEU A 378 19.90 -10.85 -2.69
N ASP A 379 19.53 -9.95 -3.59
CA ASP A 379 20.44 -9.25 -4.49
C ASP A 379 20.65 -7.79 -4.06
N ILE A 380 21.58 -7.60 -3.14
CA ILE A 380 21.89 -6.29 -2.57
C ILE A 380 23.19 -5.78 -3.16
N MET A 381 23.13 -4.65 -3.86
CA MET A 381 24.28 -3.99 -4.44
C MET A 381 25.14 -3.30 -3.39
N SER A 382 26.42 -3.19 -3.66
CA SER A 382 27.38 -2.43 -2.87
C SER A 382 28.37 -1.66 -3.74
N VAL A 383 28.80 -0.50 -3.24
CA VAL A 383 29.89 0.28 -3.86
C VAL A 383 31.15 0.07 -3.04
N ASN A 384 32.17 -0.51 -3.67
CA ASN A 384 33.46 -0.81 -3.06
C ASN A 384 34.30 0.47 -2.88
N ALA A 385 35.34 0.41 -2.06
CA ALA A 385 36.21 1.54 -1.78
C ALA A 385 36.94 2.10 -3.03
N ASP A 386 37.16 1.25 -4.06
CA ASP A 386 37.74 1.64 -5.35
C ASP A 386 36.70 2.19 -6.35
N GLY A 387 35.39 2.26 -5.94
CA GLY A 387 34.29 2.72 -6.76
C GLY A 387 33.70 1.63 -7.67
N THR A 388 34.20 0.39 -7.62
CA THR A 388 33.57 -0.74 -8.31
C THR A 388 32.29 -1.18 -7.62
N LEU A 389 31.38 -1.81 -8.38
CA LEU A 389 30.15 -2.37 -7.87
C LEU A 389 30.28 -3.86 -7.59
N SER A 390 29.61 -4.33 -6.57
CA SER A 390 29.42 -5.74 -6.24
C SER A 390 27.99 -5.99 -5.77
N SER A 391 27.57 -7.27 -5.79
CA SER A 391 26.27 -7.72 -5.32
C SER A 391 26.46 -8.91 -4.37
N THR A 392 25.53 -9.12 -3.46
CA THR A 392 25.49 -10.30 -2.56
C THR A 392 25.45 -11.62 -3.34
N ARG A 393 24.87 -11.63 -4.54
CA ARG A 393 24.88 -12.77 -5.46
C ARG A 393 26.21 -12.97 -6.22
N GLY A 394 27.16 -12.07 -6.02
CA GLY A 394 28.49 -12.17 -6.66
C GLY A 394 28.55 -11.78 -8.14
N VAL A 395 27.43 -11.39 -8.74
CA VAL A 395 27.35 -11.02 -10.16
C VAL A 395 26.75 -9.59 -10.26
N VAL A 396 27.38 -8.76 -11.10
CA VAL A 396 26.83 -7.43 -11.48
C VAL A 396 26.33 -7.54 -12.91
N GLU A 397 25.03 -7.36 -13.12
CA GLU A 397 24.37 -7.53 -14.41
C GLU A 397 24.86 -6.54 -15.47
N ASP A 398 25.12 -5.30 -15.09
CA ASP A 398 25.78 -4.35 -15.97
C ASP A 398 27.27 -4.65 -16.12
N THR A 399 27.59 -5.44 -17.12
CA THR A 399 28.98 -5.88 -17.41
C THR A 399 29.95 -4.71 -17.69
N LYS A 400 29.45 -3.52 -18.01
CA LYS A 400 30.23 -2.30 -18.29
C LYS A 400 30.45 -1.42 -17.06
N ALA A 401 29.74 -1.67 -15.94
CA ALA A 401 29.79 -0.80 -14.77
C ALA A 401 31.18 -0.65 -14.21
N ASN A 402 31.87 -1.77 -13.95
CA ASN A 402 33.20 -1.80 -13.37
C ASN A 402 34.32 -1.45 -14.37
N ALA A 403 34.13 -1.68 -15.67
CA ALA A 403 35.10 -1.31 -16.68
C ALA A 403 35.29 0.22 -16.79
N ALA A 404 34.24 0.99 -16.59
CA ALA A 404 34.30 2.46 -16.60
C ALA A 404 35.08 3.03 -15.41
N VAL A 405 35.00 2.39 -14.25
CA VAL A 405 35.74 2.79 -13.01
C VAL A 405 37.21 2.47 -13.13
N THR A 406 37.58 1.28 -13.62
CA THR A 406 38.94 0.83 -13.73
C THR A 406 39.74 1.56 -14.82
N SER A 407 39.05 2.16 -15.80
CA SER A 407 39.69 2.94 -16.88
C SER A 407 39.95 4.41 -16.53
N LYS A 408 39.42 4.92 -15.43
CA LYS A 408 39.60 6.31 -14.99
C LYS A 408 40.99 6.45 -14.34
N PRO A 409 41.90 7.33 -14.83
CA PRO A 409 43.14 7.58 -14.12
C PRO A 409 42.83 8.12 -12.75
N SER A 410 43.37 7.50 -11.72
CA SER A 410 43.31 7.96 -10.32
C SER A 410 43.87 9.37 -10.23
N SER A 411 43.02 10.39 -10.31
CA SER A 411 43.40 11.74 -9.96
C SER A 411 43.39 11.83 -8.43
N THR A 412 44.50 11.38 -7.82
CA THR A 412 44.82 11.76 -6.44
C THR A 412 44.82 13.28 -6.39
N PRO A 413 44.04 13.94 -5.55
CA PRO A 413 44.17 15.38 -5.40
C PRO A 413 45.56 15.65 -4.85
N LYS A 414 46.39 16.29 -5.67
CA LYS A 414 47.67 16.82 -5.24
C LYS A 414 47.36 17.79 -4.08
N PRO A 415 48.00 17.62 -2.91
CA PRO A 415 47.85 18.59 -1.83
C PRO A 415 48.20 19.98 -2.36
N SER A 416 47.28 20.90 -2.29
CA SER A 416 47.53 22.32 -2.58
C SER A 416 48.50 22.78 -1.51
N GLU A 417 49.74 23.06 -1.92
CA GLU A 417 50.72 23.77 -1.08
C GLU A 417 50.13 25.15 -0.79
N THR A 418 49.56 25.27 0.40
CA THR A 418 49.25 26.58 0.99
C THR A 418 50.57 27.20 1.41
N THR A 419 51.04 28.16 0.65
CA THR A 419 52.10 29.07 1.05
C THR A 419 51.65 29.79 2.30
N ALA A 420 52.36 29.52 3.41
CA ALA A 420 52.22 30.21 4.68
C ALA A 420 52.64 31.68 4.53
N PRO A 421 51.92 32.63 5.10
CA PRO A 421 52.48 33.96 5.33
C PRO A 421 53.36 33.95 6.59
N GLU A 422 54.43 34.64 6.42
CA GLU A 422 55.57 34.88 7.29
C GLU A 422 55.17 35.41 8.68
N SER A 423 55.85 34.88 9.73
CA SER A 423 55.71 35.19 11.13
C SER A 423 56.13 36.63 11.45
N VAL A 424 55.26 37.38 12.10
CA VAL A 424 55.71 38.54 12.91
C VAL A 424 55.59 38.16 14.38
N VAL A 425 56.80 38.11 15.01
CA VAL A 425 56.99 37.89 16.42
C VAL A 425 56.55 39.14 17.19
N SER A 426 55.73 39.01 18.21
CA SER A 426 55.71 39.96 19.34
C SER A 426 55.33 39.24 20.64
N GLU A 427 56.12 39.62 21.66
CA GLU A 427 56.40 38.97 22.91
C GLU A 427 55.22 38.87 23.91
N THR A 428 55.35 37.83 24.72
CA THR A 428 54.65 37.50 25.98
C THR A 428 54.81 38.58 27.06
N PRO A 429 53.90 38.73 28.07
CA PRO A 429 54.10 37.97 29.27
C PRO A 429 52.87 37.30 29.93
N ALA A 430 53.15 36.17 30.55
CA ALA A 430 52.35 35.47 31.55
C ALA A 430 52.83 35.97 32.99
N PRO A 431 52.31 35.44 34.12
CA PRO A 431 51.01 34.82 34.45
C PRO A 431 50.44 35.44 35.78
N ALA A 432 49.21 35.05 36.16
CA ALA A 432 48.82 35.08 37.59
C ALA A 432 47.70 34.01 37.84
N GLU A 433 47.98 33.27 38.88
CA GLU A 433 47.26 32.13 39.43
C GLU A 433 45.98 32.49 40.20
N THR A 434 45.02 31.59 40.13
CA THR A 434 44.03 30.96 41.04
C THR A 434 43.68 31.73 42.37
N PRO A 435 42.49 31.53 43.03
CA PRO A 435 41.96 30.22 43.38
C PRO A 435 40.42 30.03 43.40
N VAL A 436 40.09 28.76 43.38
CA VAL A 436 38.93 28.01 43.80
C VAL A 436 38.10 28.60 44.97
N GLN A 437 36.76 28.56 44.87
CA GLN A 437 35.91 28.08 45.98
C GLN A 437 34.52 27.59 45.47
N SER A 438 34.29 26.35 45.81
CA SER A 438 33.07 25.60 45.88
C SER A 438 32.16 26.10 47.00
N VAL A 439 30.85 26.14 46.82
CA VAL A 439 29.84 25.77 47.84
C VAL A 439 28.44 25.50 47.16
N GLU A 440 27.94 24.32 47.27
CA GLU A 440 26.54 23.92 47.38
C GLU A 440 26.13 23.97 48.86
N PRO A 441 24.88 23.64 49.30
CA PRO A 441 23.50 23.83 48.81
C PRO A 441 22.58 24.48 49.88
N SER A 442 21.29 24.71 49.59
CA SER A 442 20.13 24.53 50.53
C SER A 442 18.82 25.06 49.96
N VAL A 443 17.90 24.20 49.68
CA VAL A 443 16.68 23.74 50.38
C VAL A 443 15.66 24.82 50.81
N SER A 444 14.42 24.61 50.31
CA SER A 444 13.12 24.73 51.01
C SER A 444 12.27 25.99 50.82
N ALA A 445 11.09 25.80 50.35
CA ALA A 445 9.78 25.99 50.98
C ALA A 445 8.72 26.62 50.05
N GLN A 446 7.71 25.84 49.75
CA GLN A 446 6.32 26.25 49.57
C GLN A 446 5.73 26.72 50.93
N PRO A 447 4.60 27.41 51.10
CA PRO A 447 3.36 27.31 50.33
C PRO A 447 2.48 28.63 50.27
N SER A 448 1.38 28.49 49.56
CA SER A 448 0.04 28.92 50.04
C SER A 448 -0.67 30.12 49.39
N SER A 449 -1.87 29.78 48.90
CA SER A 449 -3.19 30.39 48.99
C SER A 449 -3.68 31.31 47.85
N SER A 450 -4.72 30.78 47.25
CA SER A 450 -5.82 31.51 46.55
C SER A 450 -6.51 32.52 47.51
N PRO A 451 -7.23 33.51 46.97
CA PRO A 451 -8.66 33.28 46.81
C PRO A 451 -9.30 33.86 45.52
N ALA A 452 -10.44 33.26 45.22
CA ALA A 452 -11.38 33.60 44.20
C ALA A 452 -12.04 35.01 44.40
N VAL A 453 -12.34 35.69 43.27
CA VAL A 453 -13.55 36.52 43.13
C VAL A 453 -14.05 36.47 41.69
N SER A 454 -15.30 36.12 41.62
CA SER A 454 -16.27 36.20 40.54
C SER A 454 -16.40 37.62 39.97
N ASN A 455 -16.54 37.70 38.63
CA ASN A 455 -17.51 38.63 38.01
C ASN A 455 -17.67 38.29 36.52
N SER A 456 -18.89 37.93 36.21
CA SER A 456 -19.44 37.86 34.84
C SER A 456 -19.81 39.25 34.38
N PRO A 457 -19.68 39.59 33.12
CA PRO A 457 -20.63 40.46 32.48
C PRO A 457 -21.23 39.88 31.19
N GLU A 458 -22.52 39.81 31.18
CA GLU A 458 -23.50 40.42 30.26
C GLU A 458 -23.31 40.16 28.75
N THR A 459 -24.23 39.35 28.25
CA THR A 459 -24.43 39.02 26.84
C THR A 459 -25.00 40.23 26.05
N THR A 460 -24.28 40.57 24.96
CA THR A 460 -24.80 41.47 23.92
C THR A 460 -25.27 40.62 22.72
N PRO A 461 -26.45 40.84 22.13
CA PRO A 461 -26.96 39.99 21.05
C PRO A 461 -26.25 40.26 19.71
N THR A 462 -25.86 39.18 19.07
CA THR A 462 -25.32 39.13 17.70
C THR A 462 -26.44 39.47 16.69
N PRO A 463 -26.19 40.31 15.69
CA PRO A 463 -27.13 40.54 14.60
C PRO A 463 -27.23 39.38 13.63
N ALA A 464 -28.42 39.11 13.12
CA ALA A 464 -28.76 38.04 12.18
C ALA A 464 -28.01 38.21 10.83
N PRO A 465 -27.63 37.10 10.14
CA PRO A 465 -26.96 37.17 8.86
C PRO A 465 -27.91 37.59 7.74
N THR A 466 -27.43 38.49 6.89
CA THR A 466 -28.05 38.94 5.67
C THR A 466 -28.05 37.81 4.62
N PRO A 467 -29.12 37.61 3.84
CA PRO A 467 -29.17 36.54 2.84
C PRO A 467 -28.18 36.81 1.70
N VAL A 468 -27.33 35.79 1.43
CA VAL A 468 -26.40 35.77 0.31
C VAL A 468 -27.17 35.53 -1.00
N ALA A 469 -26.90 36.33 -1.99
CA ALA A 469 -27.48 36.24 -3.34
C ALA A 469 -27.01 34.94 -4.05
N THR A 470 -27.96 34.25 -4.65
CA THR A 470 -27.74 33.03 -5.48
C THR A 470 -26.88 33.39 -6.70
N PRO A 471 -25.81 32.65 -6.97
CA PRO A 471 -25.00 32.91 -8.16
C PRO A 471 -25.72 32.47 -9.44
N THR A 472 -25.63 33.33 -10.45
CA THR A 472 -26.13 33.11 -11.80
C THR A 472 -25.29 31.99 -12.47
N PRO A 473 -25.89 31.02 -13.18
CA PRO A 473 -25.13 29.96 -13.84
C PRO A 473 -24.22 30.52 -14.96
N ALA A 474 -22.99 30.01 -14.97
CA ALA A 474 -22.00 30.34 -16.00
C ALA A 474 -22.40 29.75 -17.37
N PRO A 475 -22.00 30.38 -18.48
CA PRO A 475 -22.31 29.89 -19.82
C PRO A 475 -21.54 28.60 -20.14
N THR A 476 -22.24 27.66 -20.76
CA THR A 476 -21.71 26.37 -21.26
C THR A 476 -20.56 26.61 -22.24
N PRO A 477 -19.40 25.95 -22.09
CA PRO A 477 -18.30 26.08 -23.02
C PRO A 477 -18.63 25.39 -24.37
N THR A 478 -18.30 26.09 -25.45
CA THR A 478 -18.39 25.61 -26.83
C THR A 478 -17.32 24.54 -27.06
N PRO A 479 -17.59 23.43 -27.77
CA PRO A 479 -16.60 22.41 -28.01
C PRO A 479 -15.45 22.92 -28.87
N VAL A 480 -14.22 22.80 -28.36
CA VAL A 480 -12.99 23.04 -29.07
C VAL A 480 -12.66 21.87 -29.97
N SER A 481 -12.44 22.12 -31.24
CA SER A 481 -12.05 21.14 -32.23
C SER A 481 -10.68 20.53 -31.90
N THR A 482 -10.63 19.19 -31.85
CA THR A 482 -9.41 18.39 -31.71
C THR A 482 -8.40 18.73 -32.82
N PRO A 483 -7.17 19.10 -32.53
CA PRO A 483 -6.12 19.14 -33.54
C PRO A 483 -5.68 17.73 -33.93
N ALA A 484 -5.37 17.57 -35.24
CA ALA A 484 -4.85 16.35 -35.83
C ALA A 484 -3.46 15.98 -35.24
N PRO A 485 -3.08 14.71 -35.28
CA PRO A 485 -1.79 14.28 -34.73
C PRO A 485 -0.66 14.87 -35.55
N THR A 486 0.24 15.56 -34.89
CA THR A 486 1.51 16.04 -35.45
C THR A 486 2.57 14.97 -35.27
N GLU A 487 3.29 14.79 -36.35
CA GLU A 487 4.39 13.88 -36.60
C GLU A 487 5.56 14.01 -35.64
N ASP A 488 6.24 12.89 -35.42
CA ASP A 488 7.65 12.65 -35.10
C ASP A 488 8.35 13.58 -34.13
N ILE A 489 8.48 13.08 -32.88
CA ILE A 489 9.50 13.59 -31.97
C ILE A 489 10.83 12.91 -32.35
N GLU A 490 11.69 13.69 -32.97
CA GLU A 490 13.07 13.34 -33.29
C GLU A 490 13.89 13.23 -31.97
N TYR A 491 14.22 12.01 -31.60
CA TYR A 491 15.10 11.75 -30.46
C TYR A 491 16.53 12.15 -30.81
N GLY A 492 17.14 12.96 -29.95
CA GLY A 492 18.52 13.38 -30.05
C GLY A 492 19.50 12.20 -30.12
N PRO A 493 20.68 12.38 -30.76
CA PRO A 493 21.60 11.30 -31.10
C PRO A 493 22.28 10.74 -29.84
N GLY A 494 22.08 9.47 -29.51
CA GLY A 494 22.84 8.79 -28.46
C GLY A 494 22.31 7.45 -27.97
N MET A 495 21.20 6.93 -28.46
CA MET A 495 20.72 5.61 -28.06
C MET A 495 20.63 4.67 -29.26
N GLU A 496 21.69 3.88 -29.48
CA GLU A 496 21.58 2.69 -30.33
C GLU A 496 21.08 1.49 -29.51
N PRO A 497 20.14 0.71 -30.03
CA PRO A 497 19.70 -0.51 -29.38
C PRO A 497 20.83 -1.54 -29.43
N VAL A 498 21.16 -2.13 -28.28
CA VAL A 498 22.05 -3.28 -28.19
C VAL A 498 21.21 -4.52 -28.49
N ALA A 499 21.57 -5.21 -29.55
CA ALA A 499 21.04 -6.50 -29.94
C ALA A 499 21.47 -7.61 -28.95
#